data_7b100252d034868a49c43f0bd6f88883
#
_entry.id   7b100252d034868a49c43f0bd6f88883
#
_cell.length_a   1.000
_cell.length_b   1.000
_cell.length_c   1.000
_cell.angle_alpha   90.00
_cell.angle_beta   90.00
_cell.angle_gamma   90.00
#
_symmetry.space_group_name_H-M   'P 1'
#
loop_
_entity.id
_entity.type
_entity.pdbx_description
1 polymer ?
#
loop_
_entity_poly.entity_id
_entity_poly.type
_entity_poly.pdbx_seq_one_letter_code
_entity_poly.pdbx_strand_id
1 'polypeptide(L)'
;MILIGMYDSPFVRRVGIALRLYGIAYEHRAWSVFGDAMKIMAYNPLVRVPTLVLDDGEALIDSAAILDALDEMVGPERAMTPRSGATRRAALKTCALAAGIADKAVSLVYERHVHERANPAWIERCAGQITRVMNQLEIARAAQTTRFWHGDTIGHGDVMVSCAVTFMRDALAGDMDLSPWQALKRHTDMCEDLPEFRETYMTFKIG
;
A
#
# COMPACT_ATOMS: atom_id res chain seq x y z
N MET A 1 -4.66 19.68 -4.30
CA MET A 1 -4.12 18.74 -3.27
C MET A 1 -2.65 18.43 -3.55
N ILE A 2 -1.87 18.02 -2.51
CA ILE A 2 -0.45 17.67 -2.65
C ILE A 2 -0.23 16.31 -1.97
N LEU A 3 0.24 15.31 -2.72
CA LEU A 3 0.67 14.02 -2.16
C LEU A 3 2.18 14.06 -1.90
N ILE A 4 2.58 13.86 -0.65
CA ILE A 4 3.97 13.85 -0.21
C ILE A 4 4.42 12.41 0.05
N GLY A 5 5.57 12.04 -0.54
CA GLY A 5 6.23 10.76 -0.40
C GLY A 5 6.59 10.14 -1.75
N MET A 6 7.54 9.21 -1.75
CA MET A 6 7.97 8.50 -2.95
C MET A 6 7.07 7.29 -3.22
N TYR A 7 6.84 6.95 -4.49
CA TYR A 7 6.00 5.80 -4.88
C TYR A 7 6.64 4.43 -4.64
N ASP A 8 7.91 4.37 -4.27
CA ASP A 8 8.53 3.14 -3.78
C ASP A 8 7.95 2.69 -2.43
N SER A 9 7.35 3.62 -1.66
CA SER A 9 6.56 3.26 -0.47
C SER A 9 5.20 2.65 -0.88
N PRO A 10 4.87 1.44 -0.43
CA PRO A 10 3.57 0.82 -0.73
C PRO A 10 2.39 1.63 -0.18
N PHE A 11 2.61 2.42 0.87
CA PHE A 11 1.61 3.28 1.48
C PHE A 11 1.38 4.58 0.70
N VAL A 12 2.42 5.19 0.14
CA VAL A 12 2.29 6.36 -0.75
C VAL A 12 1.66 5.93 -2.06
N ARG A 13 2.15 4.82 -2.63
CA ARG A 13 1.70 4.31 -3.91
C ARG A 13 0.20 4.02 -3.92
N ARG A 14 -0.34 3.36 -2.87
CA ARG A 14 -1.78 3.08 -2.80
C ARG A 14 -2.65 4.35 -2.78
N VAL A 15 -2.16 5.44 -2.19
CA VAL A 15 -2.87 6.74 -2.21
C VAL A 15 -2.79 7.37 -3.60
N GLY A 16 -1.62 7.35 -4.23
CA GLY A 16 -1.44 7.84 -5.61
C GLY A 16 -2.34 7.11 -6.61
N ILE A 17 -2.43 5.78 -6.51
CA ILE A 17 -3.34 4.96 -7.33
C ILE A 17 -4.79 5.36 -7.07
N ALA A 18 -5.22 5.50 -5.81
CA ALA A 18 -6.58 5.86 -5.47
C ALA A 18 -6.97 7.24 -6.02
N LEU A 19 -6.10 8.26 -5.87
CA LEU A 19 -6.30 9.59 -6.44
C LEU A 19 -6.52 9.53 -7.96
N ARG A 20 -5.74 8.72 -8.67
CA ARG A 20 -5.88 8.52 -10.13
C ARG A 20 -7.16 7.79 -10.50
N LEU A 21 -7.51 6.70 -9.82
CA LEU A 21 -8.76 5.97 -10.02
C LEU A 21 -9.99 6.85 -9.78
N TYR A 22 -9.90 7.80 -8.85
CA TYR A 22 -10.95 8.79 -8.60
C TYR A 22 -10.94 9.97 -9.58
N GLY A 23 -9.90 10.12 -10.38
CA GLY A 23 -9.72 11.27 -11.27
C GLY A 23 -9.48 12.58 -10.52
N ILE A 24 -8.93 12.50 -9.30
CA ILE A 24 -8.61 13.67 -8.47
C ILE A 24 -7.22 14.17 -8.85
N ALA A 25 -7.14 15.44 -9.28
CA ALA A 25 -5.87 16.07 -9.61
C ALA A 25 -5.06 16.41 -8.34
N TYR A 26 -3.75 16.19 -8.38
CA TYR A 26 -2.84 16.47 -7.27
C TYR A 26 -1.42 16.78 -7.78
N GLU A 27 -0.69 17.57 -7.01
CA GLU A 27 0.75 17.72 -7.13
C GLU A 27 1.42 16.55 -6.40
N HIS A 28 2.42 15.91 -7.02
CA HIS A 28 3.21 14.86 -6.36
C HIS A 28 4.57 15.41 -5.93
N ARG A 29 4.84 15.39 -4.63
CA ARG A 29 6.15 15.72 -4.04
C ARG A 29 6.84 14.43 -3.59
N ALA A 30 7.73 13.92 -4.43
CA ALA A 30 8.47 12.69 -4.19
C ALA A 30 9.58 12.90 -3.14
N TRP A 31 9.21 13.31 -1.93
CA TRP A 31 10.14 13.54 -0.82
C TRP A 31 10.45 12.25 -0.08
N SER A 32 11.75 12.07 0.22
CA SER A 32 12.24 10.93 0.99
C SER A 32 12.23 11.24 2.49
N VAL A 33 11.79 10.28 3.31
CA VAL A 33 11.86 10.40 4.78
C VAL A 33 13.29 10.51 5.30
N PHE A 34 14.28 10.09 4.52
CA PHE A 34 15.70 10.19 4.85
C PHE A 34 16.31 11.53 4.40
N GLY A 35 16.02 11.96 3.16
CA GLY A 35 16.62 13.15 2.57
C GLY A 35 15.85 14.44 2.84
N ASP A 36 14.52 14.38 2.96
CA ASP A 36 13.64 15.55 3.04
C ASP A 36 12.89 15.65 4.39
N ALA A 37 13.40 15.01 5.44
CA ALA A 37 12.74 14.92 6.75
C ALA A 37 12.22 16.27 7.28
N MET A 38 13.01 17.34 7.17
CA MET A 38 12.62 18.68 7.62
C MET A 38 11.46 19.28 6.81
N LYS A 39 11.38 18.97 5.51
CA LYS A 39 10.25 19.40 4.65
C LYS A 39 8.98 18.64 5.02
N ILE A 40 9.08 17.33 5.26
CA ILE A 40 7.95 16.48 5.65
C ILE A 40 7.43 16.90 7.02
N MET A 41 8.34 17.22 7.97
CA MET A 41 8.00 17.64 9.34
C MET A 41 7.07 18.85 9.36
N ALA A 42 7.16 19.75 8.38
CA ALA A 42 6.28 20.91 8.28
C ALA A 42 4.79 20.55 8.08
N TYR A 43 4.51 19.34 7.60
CA TYR A 43 3.15 18.83 7.33
C TYR A 43 2.76 17.65 8.23
N ASN A 44 3.75 16.85 8.63
CA ASN A 44 3.56 15.65 9.43
C ASN A 44 4.63 15.51 10.50
N PRO A 45 4.30 15.73 11.76
CA PRO A 45 5.28 15.70 12.86
C PRO A 45 5.86 14.31 13.10
N LEU A 46 5.25 13.24 12.58
CA LEU A 46 5.80 11.88 12.63
C LEU A 46 6.91 11.65 11.59
N VAL A 47 7.10 12.60 10.65
CA VAL A 47 8.04 12.47 9.53
C VAL A 47 7.82 11.17 8.76
N ARG A 48 6.54 10.84 8.52
CA ARG A 48 6.12 9.64 7.79
C ARG A 48 5.39 10.00 6.50
N VAL A 49 5.39 9.10 5.56
CA VAL A 49 4.68 9.21 4.29
C VAL A 49 3.72 8.01 4.12
N PRO A 50 2.56 8.19 3.42
CA PRO A 50 2.08 9.39 2.76
C PRO A 50 1.60 10.48 3.73
N THR A 51 1.68 11.71 3.25
CA THR A 51 0.92 12.85 3.77
C THR A 51 0.17 13.47 2.60
N LEU A 52 -1.14 13.70 2.74
CA LEU A 52 -1.96 14.37 1.72
C LEU A 52 -2.37 15.74 2.26
N VAL A 53 -1.92 16.81 1.58
CA VAL A 53 -2.31 18.17 1.91
C VAL A 53 -3.48 18.56 1.03
N LEU A 54 -4.62 18.91 1.63
CA LEU A 54 -5.84 19.34 0.95
C LEU A 54 -5.69 20.79 0.44
N ASP A 55 -6.64 21.23 -0.37
CA ASP A 55 -6.61 22.58 -0.97
C ASP A 55 -6.82 23.70 0.05
N ASP A 56 -7.42 23.42 1.19
CA ASP A 56 -7.56 24.33 2.34
C ASP A 56 -6.33 24.34 3.27
N GLY A 57 -5.35 23.49 3.00
CA GLY A 57 -4.10 23.38 3.76
C GLY A 57 -4.13 22.34 4.87
N GLU A 58 -5.24 21.63 5.11
CA GLU A 58 -5.29 20.52 6.06
C GLU A 58 -4.36 19.38 5.58
N ALA A 59 -3.56 18.83 6.50
CA ALA A 59 -2.68 17.71 6.23
C ALA A 59 -3.24 16.42 6.82
N LEU A 60 -3.65 15.49 5.97
CA LEU A 60 -4.10 14.16 6.35
C LEU A 60 -2.90 13.21 6.43
N ILE A 61 -2.84 12.43 7.49
CA ILE A 61 -1.76 11.47 7.75
C ILE A 61 -2.34 10.08 8.02
N ASP A 62 -1.50 9.08 7.76
CA ASP A 62 -1.83 7.67 7.59
C ASP A 62 -2.69 7.40 6.35
N SER A 63 -2.17 6.46 5.56
CA SER A 63 -2.77 6.14 4.27
C SER A 63 -4.19 5.56 4.38
N ALA A 64 -4.57 4.95 5.51
CA ALA A 64 -5.94 4.44 5.70
C ALA A 64 -6.92 5.59 5.93
N ALA A 65 -6.54 6.57 6.76
CA ALA A 65 -7.36 7.77 7.00
C ALA A 65 -7.47 8.63 5.73
N ILE A 66 -6.38 8.77 4.97
CA ILE A 66 -6.40 9.46 3.67
C ILE A 66 -7.39 8.81 2.72
N LEU A 67 -7.38 7.47 2.60
CA LEU A 67 -8.28 6.75 1.69
C LEU A 67 -9.73 6.83 2.14
N ASP A 68 -10.01 6.82 3.44
CA ASP A 68 -11.37 7.02 3.97
C ASP A 68 -11.90 8.43 3.65
N ALA A 69 -11.06 9.46 3.80
CA ALA A 69 -11.40 10.83 3.41
C ALA A 69 -11.62 10.96 1.89
N LEU A 70 -10.82 10.29 1.06
CA LEU A 70 -11.03 10.29 -0.39
C LEU A 70 -12.34 9.58 -0.77
N ASP A 71 -12.70 8.47 -0.11
CA ASP A 71 -13.98 7.78 -0.28
C ASP A 71 -15.16 8.71 0.07
N GLU A 72 -15.05 9.49 1.16
CA GLU A 72 -16.05 10.48 1.54
C GLU A 72 -16.21 11.57 0.48
N MET A 73 -15.10 12.14 -0.01
CA MET A 73 -15.08 13.20 -1.02
C MET A 73 -15.72 12.79 -2.34
N VAL A 74 -15.51 11.54 -2.80
CA VAL A 74 -16.10 11.07 -4.07
C VAL A 74 -17.53 10.58 -3.91
N GLY A 75 -17.99 10.39 -2.69
CA GLY A 75 -19.33 9.95 -2.35
C GLY A 75 -19.55 8.44 -2.49
N PRO A 76 -20.65 7.94 -1.93
CA PRO A 76 -20.90 6.50 -1.73
C PRO A 76 -20.98 5.67 -3.02
N GLU A 77 -21.34 6.30 -4.14
CA GLU A 77 -21.47 5.60 -5.44
C GLU A 77 -20.12 5.33 -6.11
N ARG A 78 -19.10 6.13 -5.77
CA ARG A 78 -17.76 6.02 -6.34
C ARG A 78 -16.74 5.47 -5.35
N ALA A 79 -17.06 5.46 -4.06
CA ALA A 79 -16.17 4.98 -3.00
C ALA A 79 -15.74 3.53 -3.23
N MET A 80 -14.43 3.27 -3.16
CA MET A 80 -13.86 1.92 -3.30
C MET A 80 -14.05 1.07 -2.05
N THR A 81 -14.40 1.68 -0.91
CA THR A 81 -14.82 0.92 0.29
C THR A 81 -16.33 0.80 0.31
N PRO A 82 -16.90 -0.41 0.39
CA PRO A 82 -18.34 -0.58 0.53
C PRO A 82 -18.91 0.17 1.73
N ARG A 83 -20.12 0.75 1.57
CA ARG A 83 -20.71 1.68 2.54
C ARG A 83 -20.90 1.09 3.93
N SER A 84 -21.34 -0.17 4.02
CA SER A 84 -21.70 -0.79 5.31
C SER A 84 -21.74 -2.33 5.21
N GLY A 85 -22.03 -2.97 6.33
CA GLY A 85 -22.35 -4.39 6.39
C GLY A 85 -21.15 -5.32 6.31
N ALA A 86 -21.41 -6.57 5.91
CA ALA A 86 -20.39 -7.63 5.85
C ALA A 86 -19.35 -7.36 4.77
N THR A 87 -19.75 -6.82 3.63
CA THR A 87 -18.86 -6.47 2.52
C THR A 87 -17.85 -5.40 2.91
N ARG A 88 -18.27 -4.36 3.64
CA ARG A 88 -17.34 -3.35 4.19
C ARG A 88 -16.32 -3.98 5.14
N ARG A 89 -16.79 -4.82 6.08
CA ARG A 89 -15.88 -5.50 7.02
C ARG A 89 -14.89 -6.40 6.31
N ALA A 90 -15.31 -7.11 5.28
CA ALA A 90 -14.45 -7.96 4.46
C ALA A 90 -13.39 -7.13 3.71
N ALA A 91 -13.79 -6.04 3.05
CA ALA A 91 -12.88 -5.14 2.34
C ALA A 91 -11.84 -4.52 3.28
N LEU A 92 -12.28 -3.98 4.43
CA LEU A 92 -11.37 -3.41 5.44
C LEU A 92 -10.42 -4.46 6.02
N LYS A 93 -10.88 -5.70 6.23
CA LYS A 93 -10.01 -6.79 6.68
C LYS A 93 -8.94 -7.13 5.65
N THR A 94 -9.28 -7.20 4.36
CA THR A 94 -8.32 -7.41 3.28
C THR A 94 -7.27 -6.29 3.25
N CYS A 95 -7.71 -5.03 3.33
CA CYS A 95 -6.81 -3.87 3.41
C CYS A 95 -5.88 -3.95 4.63
N ALA A 96 -6.41 -4.28 5.81
CA ALA A 96 -5.62 -4.36 7.04
C ALA A 96 -4.56 -5.47 6.99
N LEU A 97 -4.92 -6.65 6.45
CA LEU A 97 -3.99 -7.75 6.27
C LEU A 97 -2.85 -7.38 5.29
N ALA A 98 -3.20 -6.80 4.14
CA ALA A 98 -2.21 -6.39 3.15
C ALA A 98 -1.32 -5.23 3.65
N ALA A 99 -1.90 -4.24 4.36
CA ALA A 99 -1.13 -3.17 5.01
C ALA A 99 -0.18 -3.73 6.08
N GLY A 100 -0.62 -4.76 6.81
CA GLY A 100 0.24 -5.48 7.78
C GLY A 100 1.42 -6.19 7.12
N ILE A 101 1.24 -6.77 5.92
CA ILE A 101 2.35 -7.32 5.12
C ILE A 101 3.34 -6.19 4.78
N ALA A 102 2.84 -5.08 4.22
CA ALA A 102 3.69 -3.96 3.83
C ALA A 102 4.46 -3.38 5.03
N ASP A 103 3.82 -3.24 6.19
CA ASP A 103 4.47 -2.77 7.43
C ASP A 103 5.62 -3.71 7.85
N LYS A 104 5.40 -5.03 7.82
CA LYS A 104 6.45 -6.00 8.16
C LYS A 104 7.55 -6.07 7.10
N ALA A 105 7.21 -5.90 5.82
CA ALA A 105 8.20 -5.84 4.74
C ALA A 105 9.10 -4.60 4.88
N VAL A 106 8.51 -3.42 5.16
CA VAL A 106 9.29 -2.19 5.47
C VAL A 106 10.15 -2.39 6.71
N SER A 107 9.62 -3.04 7.77
CA SER A 107 10.41 -3.37 8.97
C SER A 107 11.61 -4.25 8.65
N LEU A 108 11.46 -5.24 7.75
CA LEU A 108 12.58 -6.09 7.31
C LEU A 108 13.64 -5.31 6.53
N VAL A 109 13.21 -4.41 5.64
CA VAL A 109 14.12 -3.53 4.92
C VAL A 109 14.93 -2.67 5.88
N TYR A 110 14.28 -2.04 6.85
CA TYR A 110 14.96 -1.19 7.84
C TYR A 110 15.91 -1.99 8.72
N GLU A 111 15.49 -3.18 9.16
CA GLU A 111 16.32 -4.06 9.99
C GLU A 111 17.62 -4.46 9.29
N ARG A 112 17.57 -4.67 7.97
CA ARG A 112 18.72 -5.16 7.19
C ARG A 112 19.63 -4.04 6.68
N HIS A 113 19.08 -2.87 6.42
CA HIS A 113 19.79 -1.84 5.68
C HIS A 113 20.00 -0.52 6.44
N VAL A 114 19.23 -0.29 7.52
CA VAL A 114 19.32 0.94 8.32
C VAL A 114 19.96 0.66 9.68
N HIS A 115 19.70 -0.49 10.27
CA HIS A 115 20.30 -0.85 11.56
C HIS A 115 21.73 -1.40 11.39
N GLU A 116 22.63 -0.98 12.27
CA GLU A 116 24.02 -1.44 12.26
C GLU A 116 24.15 -2.96 12.48
N ARG A 117 23.23 -3.52 13.25
CA ARG A 117 23.17 -4.95 13.58
C ARG A 117 21.75 -5.45 13.46
N ALA A 118 21.53 -6.31 12.49
CA ALA A 118 20.24 -6.97 12.30
C ALA A 118 19.94 -7.96 13.45
N ASN A 119 18.70 -7.96 13.94
CA ASN A 119 18.23 -8.91 14.95
C ASN A 119 17.55 -10.12 14.29
N PRO A 120 18.17 -11.33 14.32
CA PRO A 120 17.61 -12.51 13.66
C PRO A 120 16.22 -12.89 14.16
N ALA A 121 15.95 -12.76 15.46
CA ALA A 121 14.65 -13.09 16.03
C ALA A 121 13.54 -12.13 15.54
N TRP A 122 13.89 -10.85 15.33
CA TRP A 122 12.96 -9.90 14.75
C TRP A 122 12.69 -10.17 13.27
N ILE A 123 13.73 -10.50 12.52
CA ILE A 123 13.63 -10.89 11.10
C ILE A 123 12.71 -12.12 10.97
N GLU A 124 12.96 -13.18 11.74
CA GLU A 124 12.14 -14.40 11.73
C GLU A 124 10.67 -14.09 12.09
N ARG A 125 10.45 -13.24 13.10
CA ARG A 125 9.10 -12.83 13.50
C ARG A 125 8.38 -12.11 12.36
N CYS A 126 9.00 -11.13 11.73
CA CYS A 126 8.40 -10.38 10.62
C CYS A 126 8.14 -11.29 9.40
N ALA A 127 9.11 -12.09 8.99
CA ALA A 127 8.95 -13.04 7.90
C ALA A 127 7.83 -14.06 8.17
N GLY A 128 7.74 -14.59 9.38
CA GLY A 128 6.66 -15.49 9.78
C GLY A 128 5.28 -14.83 9.78
N GLN A 129 5.17 -13.54 10.12
CA GLN A 129 3.92 -12.79 10.03
C GLN A 129 3.50 -12.58 8.57
N ILE A 130 4.44 -12.17 7.71
CA ILE A 130 4.21 -12.02 6.27
C ILE A 130 3.71 -13.35 5.68
N THR A 131 4.44 -14.44 5.89
CA THR A 131 4.10 -15.77 5.35
C THR A 131 2.69 -16.21 5.74
N ARG A 132 2.32 -16.06 7.01
CA ARG A 132 0.97 -16.45 7.48
C ARG A 132 -0.14 -15.64 6.81
N VAL A 133 0.07 -14.33 6.66
CA VAL A 133 -0.93 -13.45 6.03
C VAL A 133 -0.99 -13.71 4.53
N MET A 134 0.15 -13.88 3.86
CA MET A 134 0.20 -14.24 2.44
C MET A 134 -0.53 -15.56 2.16
N ASN A 135 -0.32 -16.60 2.97
CA ASN A 135 -1.05 -17.86 2.86
C ASN A 135 -2.56 -17.68 2.98
N GLN A 136 -3.00 -16.87 3.95
CA GLN A 136 -4.42 -16.57 4.13
C GLN A 136 -5.02 -15.84 2.93
N LEU A 137 -4.32 -14.84 2.41
CA LEU A 137 -4.77 -14.05 1.26
C LEU A 137 -4.73 -14.89 -0.04
N GLU A 138 -3.71 -15.75 -0.21
CA GLU A 138 -3.61 -16.69 -1.34
C GLU A 138 -4.84 -17.61 -1.41
N ILE A 139 -5.17 -18.27 -0.31
CA ILE A 139 -6.34 -19.15 -0.22
C ILE A 139 -7.63 -18.37 -0.53
N ALA A 140 -7.76 -17.18 0.05
CA ALA A 140 -8.94 -16.35 -0.15
C ALA A 140 -9.06 -15.89 -1.61
N ARG A 141 -7.96 -15.50 -2.26
CA ARG A 141 -7.96 -15.06 -3.66
C ARG A 141 -8.15 -16.23 -4.63
N ALA A 142 -7.52 -17.36 -4.37
CA ALA A 142 -7.67 -18.56 -5.20
C ALA A 142 -9.11 -19.10 -5.23
N ALA A 143 -9.87 -18.89 -4.16
CA ALA A 143 -11.28 -19.31 -4.08
C ALA A 143 -12.25 -18.37 -4.82
N GLN A 144 -11.78 -17.21 -5.33
CA GLN A 144 -12.65 -16.24 -5.99
C GLN A 144 -12.60 -16.37 -7.51
N THR A 145 -13.77 -16.18 -8.13
CA THR A 145 -13.94 -16.18 -9.59
C THR A 145 -14.09 -14.75 -10.16
N THR A 146 -14.29 -13.75 -9.30
CA THR A 146 -14.43 -12.35 -9.70
C THR A 146 -13.11 -11.76 -10.14
N ARG A 147 -13.17 -10.73 -11.00
CA ARG A 147 -11.98 -10.03 -11.48
C ARG A 147 -11.19 -9.42 -10.33
N PHE A 148 -11.86 -8.69 -9.43
CA PHE A 148 -11.25 -8.06 -8.27
C PHE A 148 -11.68 -8.77 -6.98
N TRP A 149 -11.13 -8.35 -5.85
CA TRP A 149 -11.26 -9.05 -4.57
C TRP A 149 -12.70 -9.17 -4.05
N HIS A 150 -13.52 -8.17 -4.32
CA HIS A 150 -14.90 -8.11 -3.83
C HIS A 150 -15.92 -7.89 -4.96
N GLY A 151 -15.61 -8.30 -6.19
CA GLY A 151 -16.51 -8.19 -7.34
C GLY A 151 -15.78 -7.84 -8.64
N ASP A 152 -16.48 -7.13 -9.53
CA ASP A 152 -15.97 -6.76 -10.84
C ASP A 152 -15.40 -5.34 -10.88
N THR A 153 -15.51 -4.61 -9.77
CA THR A 153 -14.97 -3.25 -9.61
C THR A 153 -13.77 -3.29 -8.68
N ILE A 154 -12.72 -2.56 -9.02
CA ILE A 154 -11.51 -2.44 -8.20
C ILE A 154 -11.84 -1.77 -6.85
N GLY A 155 -11.24 -2.26 -5.78
CA GLY A 155 -11.36 -1.69 -4.44
C GLY A 155 -10.01 -1.44 -3.78
N HIS A 156 -10.03 -0.76 -2.62
CA HIS A 156 -8.79 -0.50 -1.86
C HIS A 156 -8.05 -1.78 -1.45
N GLY A 157 -8.77 -2.91 -1.32
CA GLY A 157 -8.15 -4.21 -1.06
C GLY A 157 -7.24 -4.66 -2.18
N ASP A 158 -7.69 -4.53 -3.44
CA ASP A 158 -6.92 -4.87 -4.64
C ASP A 158 -5.67 -4.01 -4.74
N VAL A 159 -5.84 -2.71 -4.53
CA VAL A 159 -4.74 -1.74 -4.56
C VAL A 159 -3.70 -2.06 -3.48
N MET A 160 -4.14 -2.30 -2.23
CA MET A 160 -3.20 -2.54 -1.14
C MET A 160 -2.47 -3.87 -1.27
N VAL A 161 -3.17 -4.94 -1.69
CA VAL A 161 -2.55 -6.25 -1.94
C VAL A 161 -1.48 -6.12 -3.02
N SER A 162 -1.80 -5.48 -4.14
CA SER A 162 -0.85 -5.31 -5.25
C SER A 162 0.35 -4.45 -4.85
N CYS A 163 0.14 -3.33 -4.15
CA CYS A 163 1.25 -2.51 -3.64
C CYS A 163 2.16 -3.28 -2.68
N ALA A 164 1.59 -4.10 -1.78
CA ALA A 164 2.37 -4.90 -0.82
C ALA A 164 3.19 -5.99 -1.52
N VAL A 165 2.58 -6.73 -2.47
CA VAL A 165 3.26 -7.79 -3.23
C VAL A 165 4.36 -7.21 -4.12
N THR A 166 4.09 -6.11 -4.82
CA THR A 166 5.08 -5.42 -5.65
C THR A 166 6.25 -4.92 -4.80
N PHE A 167 5.97 -4.29 -3.65
CA PHE A 167 7.01 -3.85 -2.73
C PHE A 167 7.89 -5.01 -2.26
N MET A 168 7.30 -6.14 -1.86
CA MET A 168 8.08 -7.32 -1.46
C MET A 168 8.92 -7.87 -2.61
N ARG A 169 8.36 -7.91 -3.82
CA ARG A 169 9.08 -8.35 -5.02
C ARG A 169 10.32 -7.51 -5.29
N ASP A 170 10.20 -6.18 -5.11
CA ASP A 170 11.27 -5.24 -5.45
C ASP A 170 12.27 -5.05 -4.30
N ALA A 171 11.78 -4.95 -3.05
CA ALA A 171 12.60 -4.61 -1.88
C ALA A 171 13.17 -5.83 -1.13
N LEU A 172 12.54 -6.99 -1.27
CA LEU A 172 12.95 -8.24 -0.60
C LEU A 172 13.34 -9.35 -1.61
N ALA A 173 13.70 -8.96 -2.83
CA ALA A 173 14.20 -9.90 -3.84
C ALA A 173 15.42 -10.65 -3.30
N GLY A 174 15.38 -11.99 -3.27
CA GLY A 174 16.43 -12.84 -2.69
C GLY A 174 16.27 -13.13 -1.19
N ASP A 175 15.37 -12.43 -0.50
CA ASP A 175 15.08 -12.64 0.93
C ASP A 175 13.81 -13.46 1.17
N MET A 176 12.85 -13.35 0.27
CA MET A 176 11.59 -14.09 0.34
C MET A 176 11.25 -14.69 -1.02
N ASP A 177 11.02 -16.01 -1.04
CA ASP A 177 10.45 -16.67 -2.21
C ASP A 177 8.95 -16.40 -2.29
N LEU A 178 8.52 -15.70 -3.34
CA LEU A 178 7.12 -15.40 -3.61
C LEU A 178 6.43 -16.45 -4.49
N SER A 179 7.17 -17.47 -4.94
CA SER A 179 6.65 -18.51 -5.84
C SER A 179 5.46 -19.32 -5.29
N PRO A 180 5.27 -19.52 -3.98
CA PRO A 180 4.10 -20.24 -3.47
C PRO A 180 2.76 -19.53 -3.67
N TRP A 181 2.75 -18.20 -3.87
CA TRP A 181 1.52 -17.37 -3.88
C TRP A 181 1.09 -16.98 -5.29
N GLN A 182 0.69 -17.96 -6.08
CA GLN A 182 0.38 -17.80 -7.51
C GLN A 182 -0.91 -17.02 -7.79
N ALA A 183 -1.95 -17.15 -6.94
CA ALA A 183 -3.17 -16.37 -7.11
C ALA A 183 -2.95 -14.89 -6.81
N LEU A 184 -2.15 -14.58 -5.78
CA LEU A 184 -1.74 -13.21 -5.46
C LEU A 184 -0.86 -12.63 -6.58
N LYS A 185 0.07 -13.44 -7.11
CA LYS A 185 0.90 -13.00 -8.24
C LYS A 185 0.05 -12.62 -9.44
N ARG A 186 -0.85 -13.50 -9.90
CA ARG A 186 -1.74 -13.21 -11.04
C ARG A 186 -2.62 -12.00 -10.80
N HIS A 187 -3.14 -11.85 -9.59
CA HIS A 187 -3.94 -10.69 -9.20
C HIS A 187 -3.15 -9.40 -9.27
N THR A 188 -1.93 -9.40 -8.71
CA THR A 188 -1.02 -8.26 -8.74
C THR A 188 -0.64 -7.90 -10.17
N ASP A 189 -0.23 -8.87 -10.99
CA ASP A 189 0.14 -8.64 -12.39
C ASP A 189 -1.03 -7.99 -13.17
N MET A 190 -2.27 -8.48 -12.96
CA MET A 190 -3.46 -7.89 -13.56
C MET A 190 -3.70 -6.43 -13.12
N CYS A 191 -3.49 -6.12 -11.84
CA CYS A 191 -3.62 -4.74 -11.33
C CYS A 191 -2.50 -3.85 -11.86
N GLU A 192 -1.25 -4.35 -11.89
CA GLU A 192 -0.08 -3.61 -12.42
C GLU A 192 -0.20 -3.28 -13.90
N ASP A 193 -1.06 -3.99 -14.65
CA ASP A 193 -1.37 -3.67 -16.04
C ASP A 193 -2.29 -2.45 -16.22
N LEU A 194 -2.94 -1.97 -15.16
CA LEU A 194 -3.78 -0.77 -15.20
C LEU A 194 -2.92 0.49 -15.31
N PRO A 195 -3.38 1.52 -16.07
CA PRO A 195 -2.64 2.78 -16.23
C PRO A 195 -2.26 3.44 -14.92
N GLU A 196 -3.17 3.47 -13.95
CA GLU A 196 -2.99 4.12 -12.65
C GLU A 196 -1.87 3.47 -11.83
N PHE A 197 -1.67 2.16 -11.99
CA PHE A 197 -0.58 1.43 -11.35
C PHE A 197 0.75 1.66 -12.07
N ARG A 198 0.77 1.64 -13.41
CA ARG A 198 1.99 1.89 -14.20
C ARG A 198 2.55 3.29 -13.96
N GLU A 199 1.68 4.29 -13.94
CA GLU A 199 2.08 5.69 -13.75
C GLU A 199 2.56 6.02 -12.33
N THR A 200 2.25 5.16 -11.35
CA THR A 200 2.70 5.29 -9.97
C THR A 200 3.77 4.25 -9.61
N TYR A 201 4.30 3.51 -10.59
CA TYR A 201 5.37 2.56 -10.31
C TYR A 201 6.71 3.28 -10.12
N MET A 202 7.40 2.92 -9.05
CA MET A 202 8.78 3.31 -8.79
C MET A 202 9.49 2.13 -8.16
N THR A 203 10.57 1.68 -8.78
CA THR A 203 11.43 0.61 -8.22
C THR A 203 11.98 1.07 -6.87
N PHE A 204 11.87 0.22 -5.86
CA PHE A 204 12.46 0.47 -4.56
C PHE A 204 13.98 0.59 -4.67
N LYS A 205 14.52 1.66 -4.08
CA LYS A 205 15.98 1.88 -3.94
C LYS A 205 16.26 2.36 -2.53
N ILE A 206 17.21 1.71 -1.88
CA ILE A 206 17.79 2.25 -0.65
C ILE A 206 18.75 3.35 -1.08
N GLY A 207 18.42 4.59 -0.65
CA GLY A 207 19.23 5.77 -0.95
C GLY A 207 20.50 5.84 -0.11
#